data_35b2f5cced78890dd18bc82782b9ca69
#
_entry.id   35b2f5cced78890dd18bc82782b9ca69
#
_cell.length_a   1.000
_cell.length_b   1.000
_cell.length_c   1.000
_cell.angle_alpha   90.00
_cell.angle_beta   90.00
_cell.angle_gamma   90.00
#
_symmetry.space_group_name_H-M   'P 1'
#
loop_
_entity.id
_entity.type
_entity.pdbx_description
1 polymer ?
#
loop_
_entity_poly.entity_id
_entity_poly.type
_entity_poly.pdbx_seq_one_letter_code
_entity_poly.pdbx_strand_id
1 'polypeptide(L)'
;MDKLTPKEASKGAEEILLTQIKQDFITPANAIFDYVDMVEKVLNDADLTSEDEIAQIKSSCNHLIEQYEVAFLQNTGINAETSKKTPEEYSELRHNLRTPLNAIIGYSEILMEDYEDDLEESALEDFQQIINLARETEKAIEVFVDYIRGESIDPNNDTSSNQLESA
;
A
#
# COMPACT_ATOMS: atom_id res chain seq x y z
N MET A 1 -8.41 -32.78 24.76
CA MET A 1 -7.82 -31.72 23.92
C MET A 1 -7.04 -32.36 22.82
N ASP A 2 -7.49 -32.15 21.61
CA ASP A 2 -6.80 -32.71 20.48
C ASP A 2 -5.56 -31.86 20.17
N LYS A 3 -4.45 -32.52 20.02
CA LYS A 3 -3.21 -31.84 19.59
C LYS A 3 -3.27 -31.59 18.10
N LEU A 4 -2.91 -30.39 17.70
CA LEU A 4 -2.79 -30.06 16.28
C LEU A 4 -1.69 -30.92 15.63
N THR A 5 -1.98 -31.42 14.44
CA THR A 5 -0.94 -32.08 13.65
C THR A 5 0.07 -31.03 13.19
N PRO A 6 1.32 -31.41 12.85
CA PRO A 6 2.28 -30.45 12.31
C PRO A 6 1.78 -29.70 11.07
N LYS A 7 0.96 -30.37 10.25
CA LYS A 7 0.36 -29.77 9.07
C LYS A 7 -0.68 -28.71 9.44
N GLU A 8 -1.51 -28.99 10.44
CA GLU A 8 -2.51 -28.04 10.93
C GLU A 8 -1.87 -26.84 11.61
N ALA A 9 -0.82 -27.09 12.41
CA ALA A 9 -0.07 -26.01 13.05
C ALA A 9 0.60 -25.09 12.02
N SER A 10 1.16 -25.67 10.95
CA SER A 10 1.77 -24.90 9.87
C SER A 10 0.74 -24.07 9.12
N LYS A 11 -0.45 -24.64 8.89
CA LYS A 11 -1.55 -23.93 8.23
C LYS A 11 -2.04 -22.77 9.08
N GLY A 12 -2.17 -22.96 10.39
CA GLY A 12 -2.57 -21.90 11.30
C GLY A 12 -1.57 -20.75 11.34
N ALA A 13 -0.26 -21.07 11.31
CA ALA A 13 0.79 -20.06 11.26
C ALA A 13 0.75 -19.28 9.94
N GLU A 14 0.46 -19.95 8.83
CA GLU A 14 0.29 -19.31 7.53
C GLU A 14 -0.88 -18.35 7.51
N GLU A 15 -2.02 -18.75 8.08
CA GLU A 15 -3.20 -17.90 8.17
C GLU A 15 -2.93 -16.63 8.99
N ILE A 16 -2.18 -16.76 10.08
CA ILE A 16 -1.78 -15.61 10.91
C ILE A 16 -0.89 -14.67 10.11
N LEU A 17 0.08 -15.21 9.39
CA LEU A 17 0.98 -14.42 8.55
C LEU A 17 0.23 -13.68 7.45
N LEU A 18 -0.70 -14.35 6.77
CA LEU A 18 -1.52 -13.74 5.73
C LEU A 18 -2.39 -12.61 6.28
N THR A 19 -2.96 -12.81 7.47
CA THR A 19 -3.74 -11.76 8.14
C THR A 19 -2.87 -10.55 8.40
N GLN A 20 -1.64 -10.76 8.89
CA GLN A 20 -0.70 -9.68 9.17
C GLN A 20 -0.29 -8.94 7.89
N ILE A 21 0.01 -9.68 6.83
CA ILE A 21 0.37 -9.11 5.53
C ILE A 21 -0.76 -8.20 5.02
N LYS A 22 -2.01 -8.67 5.11
CA LYS A 22 -3.16 -7.90 4.67
C LYS A 22 -3.36 -6.64 5.53
N GLN A 23 -3.24 -6.76 6.85
CA GLN A 23 -3.39 -5.62 7.75
C GLN A 23 -2.31 -4.57 7.56
N ASP A 24 -1.08 -4.99 7.30
CA ASP A 24 0.02 -4.06 7.04
C ASP A 24 -0.20 -3.22 5.78
N PHE A 25 -1.01 -3.72 4.85
CA PHE A 25 -1.43 -2.95 3.68
C PHE A 25 -2.68 -2.11 3.97
N ILE A 26 -3.72 -2.73 4.49
CA ILE A 26 -5.05 -2.10 4.64
C ILE A 26 -5.02 -0.94 5.63
N THR A 27 -4.29 -1.06 6.71
CA THR A 27 -4.26 -0.03 7.76
C THR A 27 -3.73 1.31 7.23
N PRO A 28 -2.53 1.38 6.64
CA PRO A 28 -2.07 2.67 6.10
C PRO A 28 -2.89 3.12 4.89
N ALA A 29 -3.34 2.19 4.04
CA ALA A 29 -4.15 2.55 2.87
C ALA A 29 -5.46 3.24 3.28
N ASN A 30 -6.15 2.71 4.29
CA ASN A 30 -7.37 3.33 4.79
C ASN A 30 -7.10 4.66 5.52
N ALA A 31 -5.97 4.76 6.22
CA ALA A 31 -5.61 6.01 6.89
C ALA A 31 -5.40 7.17 5.91
N ILE A 32 -4.97 6.87 4.67
CA ILE A 32 -4.85 7.90 3.63
C ILE A 32 -6.18 8.63 3.42
N PHE A 33 -7.29 7.89 3.38
CA PHE A 33 -8.63 8.51 3.20
C PHE A 33 -8.93 9.53 4.29
N ASP A 34 -8.61 9.22 5.55
CA ASP A 34 -8.88 10.12 6.66
C ASP A 34 -8.11 11.44 6.50
N TYR A 35 -6.83 11.34 6.11
CA TYR A 35 -6.02 12.53 5.88
C TYR A 35 -6.45 13.30 4.64
N VAL A 36 -6.88 12.60 3.59
CA VAL A 36 -7.41 13.25 2.38
C VAL A 36 -8.66 14.06 2.73
N ASP A 37 -9.56 13.50 3.53
CA ASP A 37 -10.75 14.22 3.98
C ASP A 37 -10.38 15.47 4.80
N MET A 38 -9.36 15.36 5.65
CA MET A 38 -8.87 16.47 6.45
C MET A 38 -8.31 17.60 5.58
N VAL A 39 -7.45 17.26 4.61
CA VAL A 39 -6.85 18.27 3.74
C VAL A 39 -7.87 18.89 2.79
N GLU A 40 -8.84 18.11 2.32
CA GLU A 40 -9.94 18.61 1.49
C GLU A 40 -10.73 19.67 2.24
N LYS A 41 -11.05 19.41 3.49
CA LYS A 41 -11.76 20.37 4.33
C LYS A 41 -10.96 21.66 4.53
N VAL A 42 -9.67 21.53 4.81
CA VAL A 42 -8.79 22.69 4.98
C VAL A 42 -8.73 23.53 3.71
N LEU A 43 -8.62 22.90 2.54
CA LEU A 43 -8.57 23.58 1.26
C LEU A 43 -9.90 24.30 0.98
N ASN A 44 -11.03 23.65 1.25
CA ASN A 44 -12.34 24.24 1.08
C ASN A 44 -12.56 25.44 2.01
N ASP A 45 -12.16 25.34 3.27
CA ASP A 45 -12.27 26.42 4.25
C ASP A 45 -11.38 27.62 3.87
N ALA A 46 -10.27 27.36 3.20
CA ALA A 46 -9.36 28.41 2.73
C ALA A 46 -9.74 28.94 1.34
N ASP A 47 -10.83 28.44 0.76
CA ASP A 47 -11.32 28.81 -0.57
C ASP A 47 -10.27 28.52 -1.68
N LEU A 48 -9.54 27.43 -1.53
CA LEU A 48 -8.55 26.99 -2.51
C LEU A 48 -9.12 25.89 -3.40
N THR A 49 -8.97 26.03 -4.69
CA THR A 49 -9.54 25.09 -5.68
C THR A 49 -8.57 23.95 -5.97
N SER A 50 -8.93 22.74 -5.57
CA SER A 50 -8.10 21.55 -5.78
C SER A 50 -8.96 20.30 -6.01
N GLU A 51 -10.20 20.51 -6.50
CA GLU A 51 -11.16 19.40 -6.66
C GLU A 51 -10.63 18.28 -7.55
N ASP A 52 -9.94 18.60 -8.63
CA ASP A 52 -9.43 17.60 -9.57
C ASP A 52 -8.34 16.76 -8.94
N GLU A 53 -7.37 17.38 -8.26
CA GLU A 53 -6.26 16.68 -7.62
C GLU A 53 -6.75 15.82 -6.45
N ILE A 54 -7.63 16.33 -5.64
CA ILE A 54 -8.23 15.57 -4.53
C ILE A 54 -9.03 14.38 -5.07
N ALA A 55 -9.81 14.59 -6.12
CA ALA A 55 -10.57 13.52 -6.77
C ALA A 55 -9.64 12.43 -7.31
N GLN A 56 -8.50 12.81 -7.88
CA GLN A 56 -7.50 11.85 -8.37
C GLN A 56 -6.88 11.06 -7.22
N ILE A 57 -6.59 11.70 -6.10
CA ILE A 57 -6.06 11.00 -4.92
C ILE A 57 -7.08 9.98 -4.41
N LYS A 58 -8.34 10.38 -4.25
CA LYS A 58 -9.41 9.50 -3.78
C LYS A 58 -9.62 8.31 -4.72
N SER A 59 -9.68 8.59 -6.02
CA SER A 59 -9.84 7.57 -7.05
C SER A 59 -8.69 6.57 -7.03
N SER A 60 -7.48 7.08 -6.91
CA SER A 60 -6.28 6.22 -6.84
C SER A 60 -6.28 5.34 -5.60
N CYS A 61 -6.71 5.87 -4.45
CA CYS A 61 -6.84 5.09 -3.22
C CYS A 61 -7.84 3.94 -3.39
N ASN A 62 -9.02 4.23 -3.95
CA ASN A 62 -10.04 3.22 -4.19
C ASN A 62 -9.54 2.13 -5.13
N HIS A 63 -8.91 2.55 -6.21
CA HIS A 63 -8.37 1.63 -7.22
C HIS A 63 -7.29 0.73 -6.62
N LEU A 64 -6.40 1.30 -5.82
CA LEU A 64 -5.35 0.55 -5.15
C LEU A 64 -5.92 -0.54 -4.23
N ILE A 65 -6.88 -0.17 -3.38
CA ILE A 65 -7.48 -1.11 -2.43
C ILE A 65 -8.19 -2.24 -3.18
N GLU A 66 -8.96 -1.91 -4.21
CA GLU A 66 -9.65 -2.91 -5.02
C GLU A 66 -8.68 -3.87 -5.70
N GLN A 67 -7.63 -3.34 -6.32
CA GLN A 67 -6.63 -4.16 -6.98
C GLN A 67 -5.89 -5.07 -5.99
N TYR A 68 -5.55 -4.55 -4.82
CA TYR A 68 -4.89 -5.35 -3.80
C TYR A 68 -5.79 -6.47 -3.30
N GLU A 69 -7.04 -6.17 -3.01
CA GLU A 69 -7.99 -7.19 -2.52
C GLU A 69 -8.17 -8.31 -3.55
N VAL A 70 -8.29 -7.96 -4.82
CA VAL A 70 -8.39 -8.95 -5.89
C VAL A 70 -7.11 -9.79 -5.98
N ALA A 71 -5.96 -9.13 -5.97
CA ALA A 71 -4.67 -9.84 -6.05
C ALA A 71 -4.46 -10.74 -4.84
N PHE A 72 -4.82 -10.28 -3.65
CA PHE A 72 -4.71 -11.07 -2.43
C PHE A 72 -5.56 -12.33 -2.52
N LEU A 73 -6.82 -12.19 -2.90
CA LEU A 73 -7.74 -13.31 -3.02
C LEU A 73 -7.28 -14.31 -4.09
N GLN A 74 -6.80 -13.83 -5.22
CA GLN A 74 -6.38 -14.68 -6.34
C GLN A 74 -5.07 -15.44 -6.07
N ASN A 75 -4.23 -14.95 -5.18
CA ASN A 75 -2.87 -15.47 -5.00
C ASN A 75 -2.63 -16.12 -3.64
N THR A 76 -3.65 -16.21 -2.79
CA THR A 76 -3.51 -16.79 -1.45
C THR A 76 -4.59 -17.83 -1.19
N GLY A 77 -4.45 -18.56 -0.09
CA GLY A 77 -5.40 -19.59 0.33
C GLY A 77 -5.46 -20.74 -0.67
N ILE A 78 -6.66 -21.12 -1.05
CA ILE A 78 -6.89 -22.25 -1.97
C ILE A 78 -6.41 -21.96 -3.39
N ASN A 79 -6.19 -20.71 -3.73
CA ASN A 79 -5.76 -20.30 -5.06
C ASN A 79 -4.23 -20.21 -5.21
N ALA A 80 -3.50 -20.37 -4.10
CA ALA A 80 -2.04 -20.14 -4.08
C ALA A 80 -1.30 -21.01 -5.09
N GLU A 81 -1.65 -22.28 -5.20
CA GLU A 81 -0.94 -23.19 -6.10
C GLU A 81 -1.29 -22.99 -7.58
N THR A 82 -2.53 -22.60 -7.87
CA THR A 82 -3.01 -22.43 -9.25
C THR A 82 -2.67 -21.06 -9.83
N SER A 83 -2.24 -20.13 -8.99
CA SER A 83 -1.97 -18.76 -9.39
C SER A 83 -0.50 -18.45 -9.61
N LYS A 84 0.35 -19.48 -9.63
CA LYS A 84 1.80 -19.28 -9.84
C LYS A 84 2.05 -18.55 -11.15
N LYS A 85 2.93 -17.56 -11.10
CA LYS A 85 3.22 -16.65 -12.18
C LYS A 85 4.68 -16.74 -12.59
N THR A 86 4.97 -16.22 -13.76
CA THR A 86 6.36 -16.00 -14.19
C THR A 86 6.97 -14.81 -13.42
N PRO A 87 8.30 -14.69 -13.37
CA PRO A 87 8.92 -13.51 -12.77
C PRO A 87 8.43 -12.19 -13.36
N GLU A 88 8.18 -12.17 -14.68
CA GLU A 88 7.67 -11.00 -15.40
C GLU A 88 6.25 -10.65 -14.95
N GLU A 89 5.41 -11.65 -14.73
CA GLU A 89 4.04 -11.44 -14.26
C GLU A 89 4.00 -10.92 -12.84
N TYR A 90 4.89 -11.37 -11.95
CA TYR A 90 5.00 -10.81 -10.59
C TYR A 90 5.49 -9.36 -10.63
N SER A 91 6.43 -9.07 -11.53
CA SER A 91 6.93 -7.71 -11.72
C SER A 91 5.82 -6.77 -12.20
N GLU A 92 4.99 -7.25 -13.12
CA GLU A 92 3.83 -6.52 -13.62
C GLU A 92 2.80 -6.28 -12.52
N LEU A 93 2.53 -7.29 -11.70
CA LEU A 93 1.61 -7.15 -10.57
C LEU A 93 2.11 -6.06 -9.60
N ARG A 94 3.40 -6.09 -9.26
CA ARG A 94 4.02 -5.07 -8.41
C ARG A 94 3.85 -3.69 -9.02
N HIS A 95 4.14 -3.56 -10.30
CA HIS A 95 4.01 -2.29 -11.02
C HIS A 95 2.58 -1.77 -10.99
N ASN A 96 1.61 -2.65 -11.27
CA ASN A 96 0.20 -2.28 -11.29
C ASN A 96 -0.32 -1.83 -9.91
N LEU A 97 0.19 -2.43 -8.84
CA LEU A 97 -0.17 -2.02 -7.48
C LEU A 97 0.52 -0.71 -7.08
N ARG A 98 1.71 -0.44 -7.59
CA ARG A 98 2.44 0.79 -7.27
C ARG A 98 1.96 2.00 -8.06
N THR A 99 1.37 1.81 -9.22
CA THR A 99 0.92 2.92 -10.07
C THR A 99 -0.05 3.86 -9.36
N PRO A 100 -1.14 3.38 -8.71
CA PRO A 100 -2.01 4.29 -7.97
C PRO A 100 -1.32 4.94 -6.77
N LEU A 101 -0.37 4.26 -6.13
CA LEU A 101 0.40 4.88 -5.04
C LEU A 101 1.23 6.05 -5.53
N ASN A 102 1.88 5.89 -6.67
CA ASN A 102 2.67 6.97 -7.27
C ASN A 102 1.80 8.17 -7.62
N ALA A 103 0.55 7.93 -8.04
CA ALA A 103 -0.41 9.00 -8.28
C ALA A 103 -0.78 9.74 -6.98
N ILE A 104 -1.03 9.00 -5.91
CA ILE A 104 -1.32 9.59 -4.59
C ILE A 104 -0.17 10.50 -4.14
N ILE A 105 1.05 10.01 -4.23
CA ILE A 105 2.24 10.77 -3.83
C ILE A 105 2.41 12.00 -4.72
N GLY A 106 2.32 11.81 -6.03
CA GLY A 106 2.51 12.90 -6.99
C GLY A 106 1.52 14.03 -6.83
N TYR A 107 0.23 13.72 -6.72
CA TYR A 107 -0.80 14.74 -6.52
C TYR A 107 -0.67 15.43 -5.16
N SER A 108 -0.30 14.70 -4.12
CA SER A 108 -0.06 15.27 -2.80
C SER A 108 1.11 16.26 -2.83
N GLU A 109 2.20 15.90 -3.50
CA GLU A 109 3.36 16.79 -3.66
C GLU A 109 3.00 18.06 -4.47
N ILE A 110 2.20 17.92 -5.51
CA ILE A 110 1.72 19.05 -6.31
C ILE A 110 0.92 20.01 -5.44
N LEU A 111 -0.01 19.50 -4.64
CA LEU A 111 -0.83 20.34 -3.77
C LEU A 111 0.00 21.02 -2.68
N MET A 112 0.96 20.33 -2.09
CA MET A 112 1.87 20.94 -1.11
C MET A 112 2.65 22.10 -1.73
N GLU A 113 3.17 21.90 -2.93
CA GLU A 113 3.95 22.91 -3.63
C GLU A 113 3.10 24.10 -4.05
N ASP A 114 1.91 23.84 -4.60
CA ASP A 114 1.01 24.89 -5.06
C ASP A 114 0.49 25.77 -3.93
N TYR A 115 0.27 25.20 -2.76
CA TYR A 115 -0.35 25.92 -1.63
C TYR A 115 0.59 26.11 -0.44
N GLU A 116 1.87 25.95 -0.63
CA GLU A 116 2.88 26.11 0.42
C GLU A 116 2.76 27.43 1.17
N ASP A 117 2.52 28.51 0.44
CA ASP A 117 2.42 29.86 1.01
C ASP A 117 1.02 30.20 1.53
N ASP A 118 0.01 29.42 1.16
CA ASP A 118 -1.39 29.70 1.47
C ASP A 118 -1.93 28.90 2.67
N LEU A 119 -1.24 27.82 3.03
CA LEU A 119 -1.68 26.91 4.09
C LEU A 119 -0.82 27.02 5.33
N GLU A 120 -1.45 26.75 6.47
CA GLU A 120 -0.74 26.62 7.73
C GLU A 120 0.15 25.38 7.71
N GLU A 121 1.20 25.39 8.51
CA GLU A 121 2.15 24.30 8.61
C GLU A 121 1.46 22.96 8.95
N SER A 122 0.43 22.99 9.80
CA SER A 122 -0.30 21.79 10.19
C SER A 122 -0.98 21.12 9.00
N ALA A 123 -1.49 21.91 8.04
CA ALA A 123 -2.10 21.36 6.83
C ALA A 123 -1.05 20.76 5.91
N LEU A 124 0.10 21.38 5.80
CA LEU A 124 1.22 20.84 5.02
C LEU A 124 1.72 19.54 5.63
N GLU A 125 1.74 19.44 6.95
CA GLU A 125 2.08 18.20 7.65
C GLU A 125 1.08 17.07 7.35
N ASP A 126 -0.20 17.39 7.20
CA ASP A 126 -1.22 16.40 6.84
C ASP A 126 -0.97 15.84 5.43
N PHE A 127 -0.59 16.68 4.47
CA PHE A 127 -0.17 16.21 3.16
C PHE A 127 1.06 15.32 3.25
N GLN A 128 2.02 15.68 4.09
CA GLN A 128 3.22 14.86 4.30
C GLN A 128 2.85 13.50 4.90
N GLN A 129 1.83 13.44 5.77
CA GLN A 129 1.35 12.18 6.32
C GLN A 129 0.75 11.28 5.25
N ILE A 130 0.03 11.85 4.28
CA ILE A 130 -0.49 11.09 3.14
C ILE A 130 0.68 10.42 2.39
N ILE A 131 1.74 11.18 2.12
CA ILE A 131 2.93 10.67 1.44
C ILE A 131 3.60 9.56 2.26
N ASN A 132 3.74 9.77 3.56
CA ASN A 132 4.35 8.77 4.45
C ASN A 132 3.54 7.47 4.49
N LEU A 133 2.22 7.58 4.57
CA LEU A 133 1.33 6.42 4.55
C LEU A 133 1.38 5.69 3.21
N ALA A 134 1.48 6.42 2.11
CA ALA A 134 1.65 5.82 0.80
C ALA A 134 2.95 5.02 0.71
N ARG A 135 4.03 5.52 1.30
CA ARG A 135 5.30 4.80 1.34
C ARG A 135 5.24 3.54 2.22
N GLU A 136 4.52 3.60 3.34
CA GLU A 136 4.27 2.42 4.17
C GLU A 136 3.46 1.38 3.39
N THR A 137 2.46 1.82 2.64
CA THR A 137 1.65 0.95 1.79
C THR A 137 2.51 0.31 0.69
N GLU A 138 3.46 1.05 0.12
CA GLU A 138 4.40 0.51 -0.86
C GLU A 138 5.22 -0.63 -0.28
N LYS A 139 5.71 -0.48 0.95
CA LYS A 139 6.47 -1.55 1.63
C LYS A 139 5.59 -2.78 1.83
N ALA A 140 4.33 -2.59 2.20
CA ALA A 140 3.39 -3.69 2.38
C ALA A 140 3.13 -4.44 1.06
N ILE A 141 3.09 -3.72 -0.06
CA ILE A 141 2.97 -4.33 -1.39
C ILE A 141 4.19 -5.22 -1.68
N GLU A 142 5.39 -4.73 -1.39
CA GLU A 142 6.62 -5.51 -1.62
C GLU A 142 6.60 -6.80 -0.80
N VAL A 143 6.22 -6.72 0.47
CA VAL A 143 6.11 -7.90 1.34
C VAL A 143 5.08 -8.89 0.78
N PHE A 144 3.94 -8.40 0.33
CA PHE A 144 2.90 -9.25 -0.26
C PHE A 144 3.40 -9.98 -1.52
N VAL A 145 4.01 -9.25 -2.45
CA VAL A 145 4.51 -9.84 -3.70
C VAL A 145 5.61 -10.86 -3.41
N ASP A 146 6.52 -10.56 -2.50
CA ASP A 146 7.58 -11.48 -2.11
C ASP A 146 6.98 -12.76 -1.49
N TYR A 147 5.96 -12.62 -0.67
CA TYR A 147 5.29 -13.76 -0.04
C TYR A 147 4.66 -14.67 -1.11
N ILE A 148 3.90 -14.12 -2.05
CA ILE A 148 3.22 -14.96 -3.06
C ILE A 148 4.19 -15.57 -4.06
N ARG A 149 5.37 -15.00 -4.24
CA ARG A 149 6.44 -15.61 -5.04
C ARG A 149 7.09 -16.78 -4.32
N GLY A 150 6.84 -16.93 -3.02
CA GLY A 150 7.46 -17.97 -2.22
C GLY A 150 8.83 -17.59 -1.68
N GLU A 151 9.18 -16.31 -1.67
CA GLU A 151 10.43 -15.83 -1.09
C GLU A 151 10.31 -15.75 0.42
N SER A 152 11.43 -16.00 1.12
CA SER A 152 11.46 -15.87 2.57
C SER A 152 11.31 -14.41 2.96
N ILE A 153 10.36 -14.14 3.85
CA ILE A 153 10.20 -12.82 4.43
C ILE A 153 11.08 -12.78 5.68
N ASP A 154 12.15 -11.99 5.63
CA ASP A 154 13.01 -11.73 6.78
C ASP A 154 12.69 -10.32 7.28
N PRO A 155 12.06 -10.19 8.47
CA PRO A 155 11.71 -8.87 9.00
C PRO A 155 12.95 -8.02 9.32
N ASN A 156 14.13 -8.64 9.37
CA ASN A 156 15.37 -7.93 9.60
C ASN A 156 16.12 -7.64 8.31
N ASN A 157 15.59 -8.11 7.19
CA ASN A 157 16.23 -7.86 5.90
C ASN A 157 15.85 -6.45 5.44
N ASP A 158 16.76 -5.54 5.67
CA ASP A 158 16.62 -4.19 5.24
C ASP A 158 16.58 -4.15 3.70
N THR A 159 15.62 -3.42 3.16
CA THR A 159 15.47 -3.23 1.72
C THR A 159 16.72 -2.65 1.05
N SER A 160 17.64 -2.11 1.83
CA SER A 160 18.90 -1.62 1.32
C SER A 160 19.75 -2.72 0.64
N SER A 161 19.57 -3.97 1.04
CA SER A 161 20.27 -5.09 0.42
C SER A 161 19.84 -5.33 -1.02
N ASN A 162 18.63 -5.00 -1.37
CA ASN A 162 18.13 -5.18 -2.74
C ASN A 162 18.71 -4.17 -3.72
N GLN A 163 19.16 -3.05 -3.24
CA GLN A 163 19.76 -2.02 -4.08
C GLN A 163 21.15 -2.41 -4.56
N LEU A 164 21.83 -3.26 -3.81
CA LEU A 164 23.15 -3.75 -4.18
C LEU A 164 23.10 -4.76 -5.32
N GLU A 165 22.01 -5.48 -5.44
CA GLU A 165 21.82 -6.48 -6.48
C GLU A 165 21.45 -5.88 -7.82
N SER A 166 20.90 -4.69 -7.82
CA SER A 166 20.51 -4.00 -9.04
C SER A 166 21.65 -3.23 -9.72
N ALA A 167 22.80 -3.23 -9.08
CA ALA A 167 23.99 -2.57 -9.61
C ALA A 167 24.67 -3.40 -10.70
#